data_7b0a3e7990902ae786e59f84e6213c68
#
_entry.id   7b0a3e7990902ae786e59f84e6213c68
#
_cell.length_a   1.000
_cell.length_b   1.000
_cell.length_c   1.000
_cell.angle_alpha   90.00
_cell.angle_beta   90.00
_cell.angle_gamma   90.00
#
_symmetry.space_group_name_H-M   'P 1'
#
loop_
_entity.id
_entity.type
_entity.pdbx_description
1 polymer ?
#
loop_
_entity_poly.entity_id
_entity_poly.type
_entity_poly.pdbx_seq_one_letter_code
_entity_poly.pdbx_strand_id
1 'polypeptide(L)'
;MTSNQRLLIRLTTQCNSGCAHCTIADIAHHEDKAFESALQDISNGRAAGCTELVFMRGEPTLRRDLVKLVRHARNLGYGLIQIQTNARLLAYEAYVDKLTRAGATYFEVSFFGHNDVLHDAIDRSDGAFQQALSGLQNLLNKGVGVLVTIPVIKANYLRLSDIVRTLHLIGCSRV
;
A
#
# COMPACT_ATOMS: atom_id res chain seq x y z
N MET A 1 -23.18 17.43 8.31
CA MET A 1 -21.82 16.83 8.32
C MET A 1 -21.89 15.59 7.44
N THR A 2 -21.34 15.64 6.24
CA THR A 2 -21.26 14.45 5.37
C THR A 2 -20.19 13.54 5.98
N SER A 3 -20.60 12.41 6.55
CA SER A 3 -19.64 11.39 6.99
C SER A 3 -18.92 10.87 5.76
N ASN A 4 -17.60 11.07 5.70
CA ASN A 4 -16.78 10.44 4.66
C ASN A 4 -16.85 8.91 4.86
N GLN A 5 -17.64 8.25 4.03
CA GLN A 5 -17.70 6.80 4.03
C GLN A 5 -16.57 6.23 3.18
N ARG A 6 -15.87 5.25 3.74
CA ARG A 6 -14.71 4.61 3.12
C ARG A 6 -15.03 3.19 2.71
N LEU A 7 -14.81 2.86 1.45
CA LEU A 7 -14.88 1.51 0.93
C LEU A 7 -13.50 0.82 1.05
N LEU A 8 -13.47 -0.36 1.63
CA LEU A 8 -12.27 -1.19 1.73
C LEU A 8 -12.41 -2.39 0.79
N ILE A 9 -11.51 -2.52 -0.18
CA ILE A 9 -11.50 -3.65 -1.11
C ILE A 9 -10.26 -4.50 -0.88
N ARG A 10 -10.51 -5.77 -0.51
CA ARG A 10 -9.49 -6.81 -0.44
C ARG A 10 -9.30 -7.40 -1.84
N LEU A 11 -8.18 -7.06 -2.48
CA LEU A 11 -7.96 -7.42 -3.89
C LEU A 11 -7.34 -8.79 -4.07
N THR A 12 -6.38 -9.15 -3.23
CA THR A 12 -5.55 -10.34 -3.41
C THR A 12 -5.07 -10.87 -2.07
N THR A 13 -4.74 -12.14 -2.03
CA THR A 13 -3.99 -12.75 -0.93
C THR A 13 -2.52 -12.97 -1.30
N GLN A 14 -2.16 -12.77 -2.57
CA GLN A 14 -0.77 -12.88 -3.03
C GLN A 14 0.07 -11.73 -2.49
N CYS A 15 1.32 -12.03 -2.13
CA CYS A 15 2.30 -11.05 -1.69
C CYS A 15 3.69 -11.47 -2.14
N ASN A 16 4.55 -10.52 -2.43
CA ASN A 16 5.97 -10.72 -2.72
C ASN A 16 6.85 -10.62 -1.47
N SER A 17 6.24 -10.64 -0.28
CA SER A 17 6.87 -10.63 1.04
C SER A 17 6.34 -11.80 1.88
N GLY A 18 7.19 -12.36 2.74
CA GLY A 18 6.83 -13.43 3.67
C GLY A 18 6.80 -12.97 5.13
N CYS A 19 6.32 -11.75 5.41
CA CYS A 19 6.44 -11.07 6.69
C CYS A 19 6.16 -11.95 7.90
N ALA A 20 7.04 -11.90 8.90
CA ALA A 20 6.95 -12.70 10.12
C ALA A 20 5.67 -12.48 10.95
N HIS A 21 5.02 -11.31 10.77
CA HIS A 21 3.81 -10.89 11.48
C HIS A 21 2.56 -10.89 10.59
N CYS A 22 2.64 -11.51 9.42
CA CYS A 22 1.54 -11.47 8.44
C CYS A 22 0.28 -12.14 9.00
N THR A 23 -0.79 -11.37 9.12
CA THR A 23 -2.09 -11.86 9.64
C THR A 23 -2.89 -12.64 8.60
N ILE A 24 -2.41 -12.72 7.36
CA ILE A 24 -3.07 -13.41 6.25
C ILE A 24 -2.24 -14.57 5.70
N ALA A 25 -1.12 -14.91 6.31
CA ALA A 25 -0.25 -16.00 5.83
C ALA A 25 -1.01 -17.32 5.69
N ASP A 26 -1.90 -17.63 6.64
CA ASP A 26 -2.67 -18.88 6.68
C ASP A 26 -3.83 -18.92 5.66
N ILE A 27 -4.17 -17.77 5.05
CA ILE A 27 -5.26 -17.67 4.07
C ILE A 27 -4.77 -17.40 2.64
N ALA A 28 -3.47 -17.58 2.39
CA ALA A 28 -2.84 -17.36 1.09
C ALA A 28 -3.35 -18.28 -0.05
N HIS A 29 -4.21 -19.26 0.27
CA HIS A 29 -4.80 -20.17 -0.71
C HIS A 29 -6.17 -19.72 -1.23
N HIS A 30 -6.69 -18.58 -0.79
CA HIS A 30 -7.93 -18.04 -1.33
C HIS A 30 -7.68 -17.40 -2.69
N GLU A 31 -8.68 -17.52 -3.56
CA GLU A 31 -8.64 -16.89 -4.88
C GLU A 31 -8.61 -15.36 -4.78
N ASP A 32 -7.90 -14.75 -5.72
CA ASP A 32 -7.94 -13.29 -5.89
C ASP A 32 -9.35 -12.84 -6.28
N LYS A 33 -9.74 -11.65 -5.84
CA LYS A 33 -11.01 -11.06 -6.27
C LYS A 33 -11.02 -10.89 -7.79
N ALA A 34 -12.05 -11.44 -8.46
CA ALA A 34 -12.21 -11.27 -9.91
C ALA A 34 -12.28 -9.78 -10.29
N PHE A 35 -11.75 -9.44 -11.45
CA PHE A 35 -11.70 -8.05 -11.92
C PHE A 35 -13.09 -7.43 -12.01
N GLU A 36 -14.05 -8.14 -12.59
CA GLU A 36 -15.44 -7.70 -12.73
C GLU A 36 -16.12 -7.50 -11.37
N SER A 37 -15.84 -8.40 -10.41
CA SER A 37 -16.34 -8.27 -9.04
C SER A 37 -15.77 -7.04 -8.34
N ALA A 38 -14.48 -6.74 -8.56
CA ALA A 38 -13.87 -5.52 -8.01
C ALA A 38 -14.47 -4.25 -8.62
N LEU A 39 -14.73 -4.22 -9.94
CA LEU A 39 -15.41 -3.10 -10.61
C LEU A 39 -16.83 -2.89 -10.05
N GLN A 40 -17.56 -3.99 -9.82
CA GLN A 40 -18.93 -3.93 -9.27
C GLN A 40 -18.90 -3.39 -7.83
N ASP A 41 -17.98 -3.86 -6.98
CA ASP A 41 -17.85 -3.38 -5.61
C ASP A 41 -17.53 -1.88 -5.57
N ILE A 42 -16.62 -1.40 -6.43
CA ILE A 42 -16.28 0.03 -6.55
C ILE A 42 -17.53 0.84 -6.94
N SER A 43 -18.30 0.36 -7.91
CA SER A 43 -19.52 1.04 -8.39
C SER A 43 -20.60 1.06 -7.31
N ASN A 44 -20.84 -0.07 -6.63
CA ASN A 44 -21.80 -0.19 -5.54
C ASN A 44 -21.43 0.69 -4.35
N GLY A 45 -20.15 0.72 -3.96
CA GLY A 45 -19.67 1.59 -2.89
C GLY A 45 -19.91 3.05 -3.20
N ARG A 46 -19.66 3.47 -4.45
CA ARG A 46 -19.91 4.86 -4.86
C ARG A 46 -21.39 5.20 -4.84
N ALA A 47 -22.24 4.30 -5.31
CA ALA A 47 -23.72 4.46 -5.26
C ALA A 47 -24.23 4.51 -3.82
N ALA A 48 -23.59 3.81 -2.88
CA ALA A 48 -23.89 3.86 -1.45
C ALA A 48 -23.35 5.13 -0.74
N GLY A 49 -22.69 6.04 -1.47
CA GLY A 49 -22.20 7.32 -0.94
C GLY A 49 -20.73 7.31 -0.47
N CYS A 50 -19.98 6.22 -0.68
CA CYS A 50 -18.56 6.21 -0.34
C CYS A 50 -17.79 7.24 -1.20
N THR A 51 -16.99 8.07 -0.54
CA THR A 51 -16.14 9.08 -1.18
C THR A 51 -14.67 8.72 -1.16
N GLU A 52 -14.30 7.72 -0.36
CA GLU A 52 -12.94 7.22 -0.20
C GLU A 52 -12.88 5.73 -0.53
N LEU A 53 -11.80 5.29 -1.17
CA LEU A 53 -11.54 3.91 -1.53
C LEU A 53 -10.15 3.49 -1.08
N VAL A 54 -10.04 2.30 -0.50
CA VAL A 54 -8.77 1.69 -0.11
C VAL A 54 -8.64 0.32 -0.77
N PHE A 55 -7.61 0.14 -1.58
CA PHE A 55 -7.16 -1.16 -2.04
C PHE A 55 -6.18 -1.74 -1.02
N MET A 56 -6.49 -2.92 -0.53
CA MET A 56 -5.75 -3.53 0.57
C MET A 56 -5.68 -5.05 0.48
N ARG A 57 -4.88 -5.61 1.36
CA ARG A 57 -4.66 -7.04 1.61
C ARG A 57 -3.81 -7.74 0.55
N GLY A 58 -2.94 -8.67 1.00
CA GLY A 58 -1.84 -9.14 0.19
C GLY A 58 -0.96 -7.97 -0.23
N GLU A 59 -0.54 -7.98 -1.48
CA GLU A 59 0.14 -6.84 -2.09
C GLU A 59 -0.61 -6.39 -3.36
N PRO A 60 -1.44 -5.34 -3.27
CA PRO A 60 -2.25 -4.88 -4.40
C PRO A 60 -1.45 -4.56 -5.65
N THR A 61 -0.19 -4.09 -5.49
CA THR A 61 0.65 -3.70 -6.63
C THR A 61 1.09 -4.88 -7.51
N LEU A 62 0.95 -6.13 -7.04
CA LEU A 62 1.17 -7.32 -7.86
C LEU A 62 0.09 -7.51 -8.93
N ARG A 63 -1.09 -6.94 -8.72
CA ARG A 63 -2.20 -7.12 -9.66
C ARG A 63 -1.99 -6.32 -10.94
N ARG A 64 -2.01 -7.03 -12.07
CA ARG A 64 -1.82 -6.42 -13.39
C ARG A 64 -2.95 -5.45 -13.78
N ASP A 65 -4.11 -5.60 -13.18
CA ASP A 65 -5.31 -4.79 -13.43
C ASP A 65 -5.50 -3.63 -12.45
N LEU A 66 -4.62 -3.47 -11.41
CA LEU A 66 -4.75 -2.42 -10.41
C LEU A 66 -4.90 -1.02 -11.01
N VAL A 67 -4.10 -0.69 -12.03
CA VAL A 67 -4.18 0.62 -12.72
C VAL A 67 -5.56 0.86 -13.34
N LYS A 68 -6.20 -0.20 -13.87
CA LYS A 68 -7.56 -0.10 -14.42
C LYS A 68 -8.60 0.12 -13.34
N LEU A 69 -8.47 -0.57 -12.20
CA LEU A 69 -9.34 -0.40 -11.03
C LEU A 69 -9.24 1.01 -10.44
N VAL A 70 -8.01 1.53 -10.29
CA VAL A 70 -7.78 2.91 -9.83
C VAL A 70 -8.43 3.92 -10.77
N ARG A 71 -8.26 3.76 -12.08
CA ARG A 71 -8.88 4.65 -13.08
C ARG A 71 -10.40 4.59 -13.05
N HIS A 72 -10.98 3.40 -12.88
CA HIS A 72 -12.42 3.24 -12.74
C HIS A 72 -12.95 3.99 -11.51
N ALA A 73 -12.31 3.83 -10.37
CA ALA A 73 -12.65 4.56 -9.15
C ALA A 73 -12.56 6.08 -9.34
N ARG A 74 -11.50 6.57 -10.00
CA ARG A 74 -11.34 7.99 -10.31
C ARG A 74 -12.48 8.52 -11.17
N ASN A 75 -12.86 7.78 -12.22
CA ASN A 75 -13.94 8.15 -13.13
C ASN A 75 -15.31 8.21 -12.43
N LEU A 76 -15.53 7.38 -11.40
CA LEU A 76 -16.73 7.42 -10.57
C LEU A 76 -16.73 8.55 -9.54
N GLY A 77 -15.64 9.32 -9.42
CA GLY A 77 -15.57 10.48 -8.52
C GLY A 77 -15.19 10.15 -7.08
N TYR A 78 -14.44 9.07 -6.83
CA TYR A 78 -13.78 8.90 -5.54
C TYR A 78 -12.74 10.02 -5.34
N GLY A 79 -12.84 10.74 -4.23
CA GLY A 79 -11.94 11.86 -3.90
C GLY A 79 -10.60 11.40 -3.35
N LEU A 80 -10.61 10.31 -2.56
CA LEU A 80 -9.40 9.66 -2.06
C LEU A 80 -9.36 8.23 -2.58
N ILE A 81 -8.25 7.87 -3.23
CA ILE A 81 -7.96 6.50 -3.68
C ILE A 81 -6.63 6.11 -3.07
N GLN A 82 -6.70 5.25 -2.04
CA GLN A 82 -5.56 4.80 -1.25
C GLN A 82 -5.15 3.38 -1.66
N ILE A 83 -3.85 3.13 -1.66
CA ILE A 83 -3.26 1.80 -1.84
C ILE A 83 -2.42 1.48 -0.60
N GLN A 84 -2.76 0.38 0.10
CA GLN A 84 -1.90 -0.19 1.15
C GLN A 84 -0.90 -1.15 0.49
N THR A 85 0.39 -0.97 0.76
CA THR A 85 1.45 -1.67 0.03
C THR A 85 2.73 -1.82 0.86
N ASN A 86 3.55 -2.81 0.55
CA ASN A 86 4.93 -2.91 1.03
C ASN A 86 5.89 -2.01 0.23
N ALA A 87 5.41 -1.29 -0.77
CA ALA A 87 6.11 -0.36 -1.66
C ALA A 87 7.24 -0.97 -2.52
N ARG A 88 7.48 -2.28 -2.48
CA ARG A 88 8.60 -2.89 -3.21
C ARG A 88 8.50 -2.68 -4.72
N LEU A 89 7.32 -2.84 -5.33
CA LEU A 89 7.12 -2.57 -6.76
C LEU A 89 7.09 -1.07 -7.10
N LEU A 90 6.91 -0.21 -6.10
CA LEU A 90 6.97 1.24 -6.28
C LEU A 90 8.42 1.75 -6.43
N ALA A 91 9.43 0.90 -6.22
CA ALA A 91 10.82 1.17 -6.63
C ALA A 91 10.93 1.47 -8.13
N TYR A 92 10.00 0.95 -8.95
CA TYR A 92 9.91 1.29 -10.36
C TYR A 92 9.12 2.59 -10.55
N GLU A 93 9.80 3.72 -10.74
CA GLU A 93 9.18 5.05 -10.90
C GLU A 93 8.07 5.06 -11.96
N ALA A 94 8.29 4.39 -13.10
CA ALA A 94 7.30 4.29 -14.16
C ALA A 94 5.98 3.64 -13.72
N TYR A 95 6.01 2.79 -12.68
CA TYR A 95 4.81 2.19 -12.13
C TYR A 95 4.07 3.16 -11.19
N VAL A 96 4.80 3.92 -10.38
CA VAL A 96 4.24 5.02 -9.59
C VAL A 96 3.55 6.02 -10.51
N ASP A 97 4.18 6.41 -11.63
CA ASP A 97 3.58 7.28 -12.64
C ASP A 97 2.26 6.74 -13.21
N LYS A 98 2.19 5.45 -13.49
CA LYS A 98 0.95 4.83 -14.00
C LYS A 98 -0.17 4.89 -12.97
N LEU A 99 0.11 4.61 -11.69
CA LEU A 99 -0.86 4.63 -10.61
C LEU A 99 -1.36 6.05 -10.31
N THR A 100 -0.46 7.02 -10.22
CA THR A 100 -0.80 8.43 -9.92
C THR A 100 -1.59 9.08 -11.07
N ARG A 101 -1.17 8.86 -12.32
CA ARG A 101 -1.94 9.31 -13.52
C ARG A 101 -3.31 8.61 -13.62
N ALA A 102 -3.46 7.40 -13.12
CA ALA A 102 -4.75 6.73 -13.07
C ALA A 102 -5.67 7.30 -11.99
N GLY A 103 -5.13 8.00 -10.98
CA GLY A 103 -5.89 8.66 -9.94
C GLY A 103 -5.61 8.19 -8.52
N ALA A 104 -4.58 7.38 -8.27
CA ALA A 104 -4.15 7.09 -6.90
C ALA A 104 -3.62 8.37 -6.24
N THR A 105 -4.19 8.71 -5.07
CA THR A 105 -3.91 9.98 -4.39
C THR A 105 -3.18 9.77 -3.06
N TYR A 106 -3.22 8.55 -2.52
CA TYR A 106 -2.69 8.25 -1.19
C TYR A 106 -2.08 6.85 -1.13
N PHE A 107 -0.96 6.71 -0.43
CA PHE A 107 -0.30 5.43 -0.23
C PHE A 107 -0.02 5.23 1.26
N GLU A 108 -0.42 4.06 1.76
CA GLU A 108 -0.07 3.62 3.10
C GLU A 108 0.97 2.52 2.96
N VAL A 109 2.19 2.82 3.42
CA VAL A 109 3.35 1.96 3.23
C VAL A 109 3.73 1.29 4.52
N SER A 110 3.79 -0.03 4.53
CA SER A 110 4.32 -0.80 5.67
C SER A 110 5.85 -0.78 5.65
N PHE A 111 6.46 -0.41 6.80
CA PHE A 111 7.92 -0.33 6.92
C PHE A 111 8.37 -0.93 8.25
N PHE A 112 9.45 -1.73 8.29
CA PHE A 112 9.72 -2.60 9.43
C PHE A 112 11.03 -2.34 10.17
N GLY A 113 12.05 -1.80 9.50
CA GLY A 113 13.40 -1.65 10.03
C GLY A 113 14.10 -0.40 9.53
N HIS A 114 15.06 0.12 10.31
CA HIS A 114 15.87 1.29 9.96
C HIS A 114 17.02 0.96 9.00
N ASN A 115 17.29 -0.31 8.77
CA ASN A 115 18.30 -0.82 7.85
C ASN A 115 17.82 -2.13 7.20
N ASP A 116 18.58 -2.61 6.24
CA ASP A 116 18.33 -3.85 5.50
C ASP A 116 18.29 -5.08 6.41
N VAL A 117 19.25 -5.20 7.33
CA VAL A 117 19.34 -6.36 8.24
C VAL A 117 18.04 -6.56 9.03
N LEU A 118 17.49 -5.49 9.61
CA LEU A 118 16.26 -5.59 10.39
C LEU A 118 15.02 -5.71 9.51
N HIS A 119 14.94 -4.89 8.46
CA HIS A 119 13.77 -4.84 7.60
C HIS A 119 13.59 -6.15 6.86
N ASP A 120 14.64 -6.64 6.19
CA ASP A 120 14.59 -7.85 5.37
C ASP A 120 14.35 -9.10 6.22
N ALA A 121 14.90 -9.13 7.44
CA ALA A 121 14.62 -10.22 8.40
C ALA A 121 13.14 -10.27 8.79
N ILE A 122 12.45 -9.13 8.94
CA ILE A 122 11.01 -9.07 9.27
C ILE A 122 10.17 -9.34 8.03
N ASP A 123 10.53 -8.76 6.89
CA ASP A 123 9.88 -8.97 5.59
C ASP A 123 10.06 -10.40 5.07
N ARG A 124 11.16 -11.06 5.46
CA ARG A 124 11.62 -12.37 4.97
C ARG A 124 11.90 -12.35 3.46
N SER A 125 12.47 -11.25 2.98
CA SER A 125 12.82 -11.08 1.57
C SER A 125 14.06 -10.20 1.45
N ASP A 126 15.11 -10.73 0.86
CA ASP A 126 16.34 -10.01 0.60
C ASP A 126 16.09 -8.80 -0.33
N GLY A 127 16.64 -7.65 0.03
CA GLY A 127 16.54 -6.41 -0.73
C GLY A 127 15.19 -5.68 -0.57
N ALA A 128 14.29 -6.15 0.30
CA ALA A 128 13.00 -5.52 0.56
C ALA A 128 13.18 -4.09 1.09
N PHE A 129 14.16 -3.85 1.98
CA PHE A 129 14.48 -2.53 2.50
C PHE A 129 14.78 -1.52 1.40
N GLN A 130 15.71 -1.85 0.51
CA GLN A 130 16.11 -0.95 -0.58
C GLN A 130 14.96 -0.68 -1.55
N GLN A 131 14.18 -1.71 -1.86
CA GLN A 131 13.00 -1.57 -2.72
C GLN A 131 11.95 -0.67 -2.07
N ALA A 132 11.60 -0.90 -0.80
CA ALA A 132 10.62 -0.10 -0.08
C ALA A 132 11.08 1.36 0.09
N LEU A 133 12.37 1.57 0.40
CA LEU A 133 12.96 2.90 0.52
C LEU A 133 12.89 3.67 -0.80
N SER A 134 13.29 3.03 -1.92
CA SER A 134 13.19 3.61 -3.26
C SER A 134 11.74 3.91 -3.64
N GLY A 135 10.81 3.01 -3.29
CA GLY A 135 9.37 3.21 -3.51
C GLY A 135 8.83 4.42 -2.75
N LEU A 136 9.21 4.58 -1.48
CA LEU A 136 8.86 5.76 -0.67
C LEU A 136 9.41 7.05 -1.28
N GLN A 137 10.67 7.08 -1.70
CA GLN A 137 11.26 8.25 -2.35
C GLN A 137 10.53 8.62 -3.64
N ASN A 138 10.17 7.63 -4.47
CA ASN A 138 9.40 7.85 -5.69
C ASN A 138 8.02 8.47 -5.38
N LEU A 139 7.32 7.99 -4.34
CA LEU A 139 6.03 8.56 -3.92
C LEU A 139 6.18 10.00 -3.43
N LEU A 140 7.18 10.28 -2.59
CA LEU A 140 7.45 11.62 -2.07
C LEU A 140 7.78 12.61 -3.21
N ASN A 141 8.58 12.18 -4.18
CA ASN A 141 8.91 12.99 -5.37
C ASN A 141 7.68 13.33 -6.23
N LYS A 142 6.64 12.48 -6.22
CA LYS A 142 5.36 12.75 -6.93
C LYS A 142 4.42 13.65 -6.15
N GLY A 143 4.72 13.98 -4.89
CA GLY A 143 3.88 14.85 -4.05
C GLY A 143 2.51 14.26 -3.69
N VAL A 144 2.35 12.94 -3.76
CA VAL A 144 1.12 12.25 -3.32
C VAL A 144 1.09 12.09 -1.80
N GLY A 145 -0.09 11.85 -1.23
CA GLY A 145 -0.20 11.57 0.20
C GLY A 145 0.49 10.25 0.58
N VAL A 146 1.34 10.29 1.59
CA VAL A 146 2.04 9.12 2.11
C VAL A 146 1.84 9.03 3.62
N LEU A 147 1.46 7.85 4.09
CA LEU A 147 1.50 7.43 5.49
C LEU A 147 2.39 6.21 5.57
N VAL A 148 3.33 6.21 6.50
CA VAL A 148 4.10 5.00 6.80
C VAL A 148 3.56 4.37 8.07
N THR A 149 3.25 3.08 8.00
CA THR A 149 2.82 2.29 9.15
C THR A 149 3.94 1.35 9.57
N ILE A 150 4.23 1.34 10.88
CA ILE A 150 5.25 0.47 11.47
C ILE A 150 4.55 -0.55 12.37
N PRO A 151 4.32 -1.79 11.92
CA PRO A 151 3.87 -2.85 12.82
C PRO A 151 4.90 -3.09 13.93
N VAL A 152 4.53 -2.78 15.17
CA VAL A 152 5.42 -2.94 16.32
C VAL A 152 5.40 -4.39 16.76
N ILE A 153 6.54 -5.06 16.66
CA ILE A 153 6.74 -6.45 17.03
C ILE A 153 8.00 -6.61 17.88
N LYS A 154 8.17 -7.79 18.47
CA LYS A 154 9.33 -8.08 19.34
C LYS A 154 10.69 -7.83 18.66
N ALA A 155 10.77 -7.96 17.34
CA ALA A 155 12.01 -7.76 16.59
C ALA A 155 12.41 -6.28 16.44
N ASN A 156 11.43 -5.33 16.41
CA ASN A 156 11.71 -3.94 16.11
C ASN A 156 11.37 -2.93 17.21
N TYR A 157 10.69 -3.31 18.29
CA TYR A 157 10.18 -2.35 19.28
C TYR A 157 11.27 -1.48 19.92
N LEU A 158 12.49 -2.01 20.12
CA LEU A 158 13.62 -1.25 20.64
C LEU A 158 14.30 -0.35 19.58
N ARG A 159 13.87 -0.43 18.32
CA ARG A 159 14.45 0.32 17.20
C ARG A 159 13.47 1.31 16.58
N LEU A 160 12.33 1.57 17.20
CA LEU A 160 11.30 2.48 16.67
C LEU A 160 11.85 3.88 16.44
N SER A 161 12.64 4.42 17.36
CA SER A 161 13.26 5.75 17.20
C SER A 161 14.21 5.82 16.00
N ASP A 162 14.95 4.72 15.74
CA ASP A 162 15.86 4.65 14.59
C ASP A 162 15.06 4.56 13.29
N ILE A 163 13.96 3.78 13.27
CA ILE A 163 13.08 3.67 12.10
C ILE A 163 12.45 5.01 11.77
N VAL A 164 11.87 5.70 12.77
CA VAL A 164 11.25 7.01 12.58
C VAL A 164 12.28 8.04 12.09
N ARG A 165 13.50 8.02 12.63
CA ARG A 165 14.59 8.89 12.18
C ARG A 165 14.96 8.63 10.72
N THR A 166 15.08 7.36 10.31
CA THR A 166 15.37 6.98 8.93
C THR A 166 14.28 7.51 7.98
N LEU A 167 13.01 7.33 8.35
CA LEU A 167 11.88 7.82 7.56
C LEU A 167 11.84 9.35 7.48
N HIS A 168 12.14 10.04 8.58
CA HIS A 168 12.21 11.49 8.60
C HIS A 168 13.32 12.04 7.71
N LEU A 169 14.49 11.41 7.71
CA LEU A 169 15.63 11.80 6.86
C LEU A 169 15.34 11.72 5.36
N ILE A 170 14.44 10.83 4.93
CA ILE A 170 13.99 10.76 3.53
C ILE A 170 12.79 11.64 3.21
N GLY A 171 12.30 12.42 4.20
CA GLY A 171 11.20 13.37 4.02
C GLY A 171 9.81 12.85 4.35
N CYS A 172 9.65 11.67 4.96
CA CYS A 172 8.36 11.21 5.46
C CYS A 172 7.93 12.04 6.68
N SER A 173 6.80 12.72 6.57
CA SER A 173 6.25 13.57 7.64
C SER A 173 5.10 12.90 8.43
N ARG A 174 4.63 11.74 7.99
CA ARG A 174 3.54 10.98 8.62
C ARG A 174 3.96 9.53 8.81
N VAL A 175 4.14 9.18 10.08
CA VAL A 175 4.52 7.83 10.54
C VAL A 175 3.58 7.42 11.67
#